data_3a903bfd70f7075f53c20d593ca4914f
#
_entry.id   3a903bfd70f7075f53c20d593ca4914f
#
_cell.length_a   1.000
_cell.length_b   1.000
_cell.length_c   1.000
_cell.angle_alpha   90.00
_cell.angle_beta   90.00
_cell.angle_gamma   90.00
#
_symmetry.space_group_name_H-M   'P 1'
#
loop_
_entity.id
_entity.type
_entity.pdbx_description
1 polymer ?
#
loop_
_entity_poly.entity_id
_entity_poly.type
_entity_poly.pdbx_seq_one_letter_code
_entity_poly.pdbx_strand_id
1 'polypeptide(L)'
;LSVWPLTEGAVLALTPDCQEGGFLCGADDSTLYQVHPNDGPRELALLTRSWPDQLVSHPCGLRAVSDGPEVRLLDAEGRLVTVLAEHPSTVAGLAFDDGGRRLAVSHYNGVSLWTLDRRSREPQRLCHRGSHLDLTWSRNGRFLVTATQEKTLHAWDLAAGQDATLGPCINKVKALSWSADGSWLLASGADTVSGWSFSNGRLPAAAPHMLGRYSEHLIGNVSANPSLALAAAGYNDGGLELVSLAVQPQRRRLVSAPGSPIAGLAWSPNGDHLLGGDKDGRLFAYRFDTDSLARLACTD
;
A
#
# COMPACT_ATOMS: atom_id res chain seq x y z
N LEU A 1 -5.16 -18.79 -11.58
CA LEU A 1 -5.94 -17.54 -11.51
C LEU A 1 -7.35 -17.86 -11.02
N SER A 2 -7.75 -17.27 -9.91
CA SER A 2 -9.13 -17.27 -9.43
C SER A 2 -9.69 -15.85 -9.57
N VAL A 3 -10.98 -15.72 -9.89
CA VAL A 3 -11.68 -14.45 -10.07
C VAL A 3 -13.02 -14.51 -9.35
N TRP A 4 -13.33 -13.49 -8.54
CA TRP A 4 -14.61 -13.37 -7.84
C TRP A 4 -15.23 -11.99 -8.10
N PRO A 5 -16.53 -11.91 -8.43
CA PRO A 5 -17.27 -10.67 -8.29
C PRO A 5 -17.45 -10.39 -6.79
N LEU A 6 -17.04 -9.23 -6.33
CA LEU A 6 -17.15 -8.83 -4.93
C LEU A 6 -18.39 -7.96 -4.72
N THR A 7 -18.58 -7.00 -5.60
CA THR A 7 -19.62 -5.98 -5.56
C THR A 7 -19.99 -5.56 -6.98
N GLU A 8 -21.13 -4.87 -7.16
CA GLU A 8 -21.46 -4.21 -8.44
C GLU A 8 -20.68 -2.91 -8.66
N GLY A 9 -20.00 -2.43 -7.62
CA GLY A 9 -19.17 -1.21 -7.62
C GLY A 9 -17.68 -1.50 -7.67
N ALA A 10 -16.89 -0.66 -7.00
CA ALA A 10 -15.45 -0.65 -7.08
C ALA A 10 -14.78 -1.31 -5.85
N VAL A 11 -13.67 -1.99 -6.09
CA VAL A 11 -12.67 -2.25 -5.04
C VAL A 11 -11.95 -0.93 -4.76
N LEU A 12 -11.91 -0.52 -3.49
CA LEU A 12 -11.31 0.74 -3.07
C LEU A 12 -9.90 0.55 -2.48
N ALA A 13 -9.71 -0.51 -1.70
CA ALA A 13 -8.44 -0.80 -1.06
C ALA A 13 -8.21 -2.30 -0.92
N LEU A 14 -6.95 -2.71 -0.99
CA LEU A 14 -6.48 -4.08 -0.77
C LEU A 14 -5.20 -4.07 0.07
N THR A 15 -5.13 -4.95 1.05
CA THR A 15 -3.93 -5.15 1.88
C THR A 15 -3.82 -6.63 2.29
N PRO A 16 -2.61 -7.16 2.59
CA PRO A 16 -2.48 -8.45 3.25
C PRO A 16 -3.24 -8.43 4.59
N ASP A 17 -3.80 -9.57 4.99
CA ASP A 17 -4.44 -9.68 6.30
C ASP A 17 -3.45 -10.17 7.37
N CYS A 18 -3.80 -9.94 8.64
CA CYS A 18 -3.08 -10.50 9.80
C CYS A 18 -3.23 -12.03 9.90
N GLN A 19 -4.25 -12.61 9.27
CA GLN A 19 -4.42 -14.05 9.16
C GLN A 19 -3.61 -14.60 7.97
N GLU A 20 -2.94 -15.72 8.20
CA GLU A 20 -2.03 -16.32 7.23
C GLU A 20 -2.71 -16.58 5.87
N GLY A 21 -2.07 -16.12 4.79
CA GLY A 21 -2.57 -16.26 3.42
C GLY A 21 -3.82 -15.44 3.08
N GLY A 22 -4.36 -14.67 4.03
CA GLY A 22 -5.53 -13.84 3.84
C GLY A 22 -5.21 -12.42 3.35
N PHE A 23 -6.26 -11.75 2.86
CA PHE A 23 -6.24 -10.35 2.45
C PHE A 23 -7.47 -9.64 3.00
N LEU A 24 -7.36 -8.33 3.18
CA LEU A 24 -8.50 -7.43 3.42
C LEU A 24 -8.81 -6.65 2.16
N CYS A 25 -10.09 -6.51 1.87
CA CYS A 25 -10.60 -5.73 0.77
C CYS A 25 -11.67 -4.77 1.27
N GLY A 26 -11.53 -3.49 0.95
CA GLY A 26 -12.56 -2.48 1.12
C GLY A 26 -13.27 -2.23 -0.20
N ALA A 27 -14.60 -2.11 -0.16
CA ALA A 27 -15.43 -1.89 -1.33
C ALA A 27 -16.38 -0.70 -1.13
N ASP A 28 -16.92 -0.18 -2.23
CA ASP A 28 -17.80 1.00 -2.23
C ASP A 28 -19.23 0.71 -1.78
N ASP A 29 -19.53 -0.53 -1.40
CA ASP A 29 -20.74 -0.92 -0.67
C ASP A 29 -20.60 -0.71 0.85
N SER A 30 -19.53 -0.06 1.31
CA SER A 30 -19.19 0.18 2.73
C SER A 30 -18.80 -1.07 3.50
N THR A 31 -18.56 -2.19 2.83
CA THR A 31 -18.20 -3.46 3.46
C THR A 31 -16.69 -3.67 3.45
N LEU A 32 -16.18 -4.14 4.58
CA LEU A 32 -14.85 -4.71 4.69
C LEU A 32 -14.95 -6.23 4.51
N TYR A 33 -14.24 -6.73 3.53
CA TYR A 33 -14.15 -8.16 3.24
C TYR A 33 -12.82 -8.74 3.67
N GLN A 34 -12.87 -9.95 4.20
CA GLN A 34 -11.72 -10.84 4.28
C GLN A 34 -11.73 -11.75 3.06
N VAL A 35 -10.60 -11.85 2.36
CA VAL A 35 -10.47 -12.63 1.13
C VAL A 35 -9.40 -13.68 1.31
N HIS A 36 -9.73 -14.94 1.07
CA HIS A 36 -8.75 -16.01 1.02
C HIS A 36 -8.65 -16.53 -0.43
N PRO A 37 -7.43 -16.70 -1.00
CA PRO A 37 -7.25 -17.08 -2.41
C PRO A 37 -7.92 -18.40 -2.82
N ASN A 38 -8.21 -19.29 -1.88
CA ASN A 38 -8.87 -20.57 -2.13
C ASN A 38 -10.40 -20.51 -1.92
N ASP A 39 -10.87 -19.69 -0.97
CA ASP A 39 -12.26 -19.69 -0.51
C ASP A 39 -13.06 -18.48 -1.04
N GLY A 40 -12.33 -17.44 -1.49
CA GLY A 40 -12.94 -16.19 -1.95
C GLY A 40 -13.25 -15.19 -0.83
N PRO A 41 -14.08 -14.18 -1.12
CA PRO A 41 -14.41 -13.12 -0.17
C PRO A 41 -15.47 -13.55 0.86
N ARG A 42 -15.30 -13.04 2.10
CA ARG A 42 -16.25 -13.16 3.20
C ARG A 42 -16.42 -11.79 3.84
N GLU A 43 -17.63 -11.36 4.10
CA GLU A 43 -17.91 -10.13 4.86
C GLU A 43 -17.31 -10.21 6.27
N LEU A 44 -16.59 -9.18 6.67
CA LEU A 44 -15.96 -9.08 7.97
C LEU A 44 -16.61 -7.99 8.83
N ALA A 45 -16.87 -6.83 8.27
CA ALA A 45 -17.49 -5.69 8.97
C ALA A 45 -18.17 -4.75 7.96
N LEU A 46 -19.23 -4.08 8.42
CA LEU A 46 -19.90 -3.00 7.70
C LEU A 46 -19.55 -1.66 8.37
N LEU A 47 -19.08 -0.70 7.58
CA LEU A 47 -18.85 0.67 8.02
C LEU A 47 -20.14 1.49 7.88
N THR A 48 -20.32 2.47 8.73
CA THR A 48 -21.58 3.21 8.82
C THR A 48 -21.48 4.68 8.41
N ARG A 49 -20.27 5.22 8.29
CA ARG A 49 -20.04 6.64 8.01
C ARG A 49 -19.40 6.92 6.67
N SER A 50 -18.56 6.00 6.19
CA SER A 50 -17.83 6.17 4.94
C SER A 50 -17.46 4.82 4.33
N TRP A 51 -16.82 4.88 3.19
CA TRP A 51 -16.26 3.70 2.53
C TRP A 51 -14.90 3.32 3.14
N PRO A 52 -14.57 2.00 3.22
CA PRO A 52 -13.27 1.51 3.67
C PRO A 52 -12.21 1.67 2.57
N ASP A 53 -11.82 2.92 2.31
CA ASP A 53 -10.86 3.28 1.26
C ASP A 53 -9.40 3.25 1.72
N GLN A 54 -9.17 3.18 3.06
CA GLN A 54 -7.86 2.99 3.65
C GLN A 54 -7.89 1.81 4.62
N LEU A 55 -7.03 0.84 4.37
CA LEU A 55 -6.94 -0.40 5.14
C LEU A 55 -5.49 -0.74 5.42
N VAL A 56 -5.24 -1.24 6.61
CA VAL A 56 -3.96 -1.89 6.92
C VAL A 56 -4.16 -2.94 8.01
N SER A 57 -3.41 -4.04 7.94
CA SER A 57 -3.34 -5.02 9.00
C SER A 57 -1.90 -5.26 9.45
N HIS A 58 -1.74 -5.82 10.65
CA HIS A 58 -0.45 -6.17 11.20
C HIS A 58 -0.46 -7.60 11.76
N PRO A 59 0.63 -8.39 11.65
CA PRO A 59 0.72 -9.76 12.14
C PRO A 59 0.42 -9.94 13.65
N CYS A 60 0.46 -8.86 14.45
CA CYS A 60 0.03 -8.91 15.85
C CYS A 60 -1.49 -9.11 16.04
N GLY A 61 -2.27 -9.21 14.96
CA GLY A 61 -3.72 -9.42 14.99
C GLY A 61 -4.55 -8.14 14.94
N LEU A 62 -3.94 -6.97 14.70
CA LEU A 62 -4.65 -5.71 14.57
C LEU A 62 -4.93 -5.37 13.10
N ARG A 63 -6.10 -4.78 12.86
CA ARG A 63 -6.51 -4.17 11.60
C ARG A 63 -6.91 -2.73 11.85
N ALA A 64 -6.56 -1.82 10.95
CA ALA A 64 -7.01 -0.44 10.96
C ALA A 64 -7.76 -0.12 9.68
N VAL A 65 -8.89 0.56 9.82
CA VAL A 65 -9.80 0.93 8.74
C VAL A 65 -10.18 2.39 8.90
N SER A 66 -10.13 3.16 7.82
CA SER A 66 -10.66 4.53 7.81
C SER A 66 -12.18 4.55 7.85
N ASP A 67 -12.75 5.49 8.61
CA ASP A 67 -14.18 5.79 8.66
C ASP A 67 -14.37 7.32 8.69
N GLY A 68 -14.11 7.97 7.55
CA GLY A 68 -14.04 9.43 7.43
C GLY A 68 -12.81 10.00 8.16
N PRO A 69 -12.99 10.89 9.15
CA PRO A 69 -11.88 11.43 9.94
C PRO A 69 -11.47 10.55 11.13
N GLU A 70 -12.09 9.38 11.29
CA GLU A 70 -11.79 8.43 12.35
C GLU A 70 -11.07 7.21 11.80
N VAL A 71 -10.37 6.49 12.66
CA VAL A 71 -9.80 5.17 12.35
C VAL A 71 -10.35 4.16 13.33
N ARG A 72 -10.95 3.08 12.83
CA ARG A 72 -11.39 1.94 13.62
C ARG A 72 -10.28 0.92 13.71
N LEU A 73 -9.86 0.59 14.93
CA LEU A 73 -8.98 -0.56 15.18
C LEU A 73 -9.84 -1.77 15.48
N LEU A 74 -9.62 -2.85 14.72
CA LEU A 74 -10.30 -4.11 14.83
C LEU A 74 -9.31 -5.20 15.23
N ASP A 75 -9.78 -6.23 15.94
CA ASP A 75 -9.01 -7.45 16.20
C ASP A 75 -9.05 -8.43 15.00
N ALA A 76 -8.41 -9.58 15.16
CA ALA A 76 -8.34 -10.62 14.13
C ALA A 76 -9.71 -11.26 13.80
N GLU A 77 -10.71 -11.10 14.66
CA GLU A 77 -12.09 -11.55 14.45
C GLU A 77 -13.00 -10.44 13.89
N GLY A 78 -12.45 -9.23 13.63
CA GLY A 78 -13.22 -8.09 13.11
C GLY A 78 -13.97 -7.30 14.19
N ARG A 79 -13.75 -7.58 15.48
CA ARG A 79 -14.41 -6.86 16.59
C ARG A 79 -13.69 -5.54 16.84
N LEU A 80 -14.47 -4.50 17.13
CA LEU A 80 -13.94 -3.17 17.44
C LEU A 80 -13.14 -3.18 18.74
N VAL A 81 -11.85 -2.82 18.65
CA VAL A 81 -10.96 -2.64 19.80
C VAL A 81 -11.05 -1.21 20.33
N THR A 82 -10.92 -0.21 19.44
CA THR A 82 -11.03 1.21 19.78
C THR A 82 -11.22 2.06 18.52
N VAL A 83 -11.60 3.31 18.72
CA VAL A 83 -11.67 4.33 17.66
C VAL A 83 -10.62 5.39 17.96
N LEU A 84 -9.77 5.69 16.99
CA LEU A 84 -8.84 6.82 17.01
C LEU A 84 -9.51 7.97 16.30
N ALA A 85 -9.89 8.97 17.06
CA ALA A 85 -10.59 10.18 16.60
C ALA A 85 -9.64 11.38 16.54
N GLU A 86 -10.20 12.57 16.26
CA GLU A 86 -9.50 13.87 16.31
C GLU A 86 -8.45 14.08 15.19
N HIS A 87 -8.63 13.43 14.02
CA HIS A 87 -7.85 13.79 12.86
C HIS A 87 -8.41 15.10 12.25
N PRO A 88 -7.52 15.99 11.75
CA PRO A 88 -7.95 17.30 11.24
C PRO A 88 -8.85 17.26 10.01
N SER A 89 -8.84 16.16 9.29
CA SER A 89 -9.63 15.92 8.08
C SER A 89 -9.86 14.42 7.87
N THR A 90 -10.51 14.06 6.78
CA THR A 90 -10.60 12.67 6.31
C THR A 90 -9.23 12.00 6.29
N VAL A 91 -9.18 10.78 6.76
CA VAL A 91 -8.00 9.91 6.72
C VAL A 91 -7.72 9.54 5.26
N ALA A 92 -6.47 9.70 4.83
CA ALA A 92 -6.05 9.46 3.45
C ALA A 92 -5.01 8.35 3.30
N GLY A 93 -4.51 7.82 4.40
CA GLY A 93 -3.60 6.67 4.41
C GLY A 93 -3.35 6.16 5.83
N LEU A 94 -3.06 4.87 5.95
CA LEU A 94 -2.82 4.15 7.19
C LEU A 94 -1.59 3.26 7.06
N ALA A 95 -0.71 3.24 8.07
CA ALA A 95 0.38 2.28 8.13
C ALA A 95 0.78 1.96 9.57
N PHE A 96 0.85 0.66 9.91
CA PHE A 96 1.51 0.20 11.12
C PHE A 96 3.04 0.25 10.96
N ASP A 97 3.76 0.53 12.03
CA ASP A 97 5.19 0.23 12.06
C ASP A 97 5.42 -1.29 12.15
N ASP A 98 6.64 -1.74 11.85
CA ASP A 98 7.00 -3.17 11.82
C ASP A 98 6.74 -3.91 13.15
N GLY A 99 6.76 -3.20 14.26
CA GLY A 99 6.43 -3.76 15.58
C GLY A 99 4.95 -3.78 15.95
N GLY A 100 4.07 -3.20 15.12
CA GLY A 100 2.64 -3.04 15.43
C GLY A 100 2.32 -2.19 16.65
N ARG A 101 3.28 -1.37 17.08
CA ARG A 101 3.16 -0.51 18.27
C ARG A 101 2.74 0.91 17.95
N ARG A 102 2.94 1.33 16.72
CA ARG A 102 2.56 2.66 16.23
C ARG A 102 1.72 2.52 14.97
N LEU A 103 0.72 3.39 14.87
CA LEU A 103 -0.07 3.57 13.65
C LEU A 103 0.12 5.01 13.18
N ALA A 104 0.58 5.17 11.95
CA ALA A 104 0.63 6.45 11.27
C ALA A 104 -0.66 6.64 10.46
N VAL A 105 -1.23 7.85 10.54
CA VAL A 105 -2.48 8.23 9.87
C VAL A 105 -2.24 9.51 9.11
N SER A 106 -2.26 9.48 7.78
CA SER A 106 -2.11 10.68 6.97
C SER A 106 -3.45 11.40 6.77
N HIS A 107 -3.38 12.73 6.70
CA HIS A 107 -4.52 13.62 6.55
C HIS A 107 -4.06 14.96 5.95
N TYR A 108 -4.93 15.97 5.90
CA TYR A 108 -4.53 17.31 5.52
C TYR A 108 -3.55 17.92 6.53
N ASN A 109 -2.45 18.50 6.04
CA ASN A 109 -1.34 19.11 6.78
C ASN A 109 -0.47 18.16 7.61
N GLY A 110 -0.41 16.85 7.26
CA GLY A 110 0.61 15.96 7.82
C GLY A 110 0.12 14.60 8.26
N VAL A 111 0.74 14.09 9.32
CA VAL A 111 0.51 12.75 9.86
C VAL A 111 0.28 12.81 11.37
N SER A 112 -0.72 12.05 11.82
CA SER A 112 -0.92 11.72 13.24
C SER A 112 -0.26 10.38 13.53
N LEU A 113 0.73 10.37 14.41
CA LEU A 113 1.44 9.17 14.81
C LEU A 113 0.93 8.71 16.17
N TRP A 114 0.13 7.64 16.18
CA TRP A 114 -0.46 7.05 17.35
C TRP A 114 0.46 5.96 17.94
N THR A 115 0.68 6.02 19.25
CA THR A 115 1.25 4.89 20.00
C THR A 115 0.10 4.04 20.53
N LEU A 116 0.09 2.76 20.16
CA LEU A 116 -1.03 1.85 20.46
C LEU A 116 -0.91 1.19 21.85
N ASP A 117 -0.22 1.83 22.77
CA ASP A 117 -0.24 1.42 24.17
C ASP A 117 -1.49 2.01 24.88
N ARG A 118 -1.90 1.37 25.97
CA ARG A 118 -3.08 1.80 26.75
C ARG A 118 -2.90 3.15 27.46
N ARG A 119 -1.73 3.78 27.36
CA ARG A 119 -1.35 5.00 28.09
C ARG A 119 -1.42 6.26 27.23
N SER A 120 -1.13 6.14 25.96
CA SER A 120 -1.14 7.28 25.02
C SER A 120 -2.55 7.54 24.50
N ARG A 121 -3.08 8.74 24.75
CA ARG A 121 -4.42 9.17 24.26
C ARG A 121 -4.33 10.17 23.12
N GLU A 122 -3.17 10.75 22.87
CA GLU A 122 -2.96 11.78 21.87
C GLU A 122 -1.84 11.36 20.90
N PRO A 123 -1.98 11.64 19.59
CA PRO A 123 -0.94 11.35 18.63
C PRO A 123 0.14 12.41 18.63
N GLN A 124 1.39 12.00 18.35
CA GLN A 124 2.42 12.93 17.91
C GLN A 124 2.05 13.47 16.53
N ARG A 125 2.18 14.79 16.31
CA ARG A 125 1.91 15.43 15.03
C ARG A 125 3.19 15.62 14.24
N LEU A 126 3.24 15.10 13.03
CA LEU A 126 4.27 15.37 12.03
C LEU A 126 3.67 16.32 10.99
N CYS A 127 4.07 17.61 11.06
CA CYS A 127 3.44 18.65 10.26
C CYS A 127 4.16 18.83 8.92
N HIS A 128 3.40 18.83 7.84
CA HIS A 128 3.81 19.27 6.51
C HIS A 128 2.58 19.75 5.75
N ARG A 129 2.69 20.93 5.10
CA ARG A 129 1.54 21.58 4.44
C ARG A 129 1.07 20.78 3.23
N GLY A 130 -0.24 20.68 3.05
CA GLY A 130 -0.90 20.05 1.90
C GLY A 130 -1.63 18.76 2.25
N SER A 131 -2.25 18.14 1.26
CA SER A 131 -2.95 16.87 1.42
C SER A 131 -2.00 15.70 1.23
N HIS A 132 -1.96 14.82 2.23
CA HIS A 132 -1.18 13.58 2.20
C HIS A 132 -2.10 12.43 1.81
N LEU A 133 -1.86 11.80 0.66
CA LEU A 133 -2.78 10.86 -0.02
C LEU A 133 -2.56 9.40 0.37
N ASP A 134 -1.33 9.06 0.75
CA ASP A 134 -0.91 7.71 1.13
C ASP A 134 0.32 7.82 2.02
N LEU A 135 0.65 6.77 2.78
CA LEU A 135 1.86 6.75 3.60
C LEU A 135 2.39 5.33 3.81
N THR A 136 3.69 5.25 4.09
CA THR A 136 4.35 3.99 4.39
C THR A 136 5.54 4.16 5.31
N TRP A 137 5.82 3.13 6.13
CA TRP A 137 7.01 3.03 6.96
C TRP A 137 8.13 2.28 6.24
N SER A 138 9.37 2.76 6.41
CA SER A 138 10.51 1.89 6.15
C SER A 138 10.52 0.69 7.09
N ARG A 139 11.00 -0.47 6.63
CA ARG A 139 11.03 -1.71 7.42
C ARG A 139 11.74 -1.58 8.78
N ASN A 140 12.75 -0.73 8.87
CA ASN A 140 13.47 -0.46 10.12
C ASN A 140 12.77 0.57 11.03
N GLY A 141 11.60 1.08 10.63
CA GLY A 141 10.81 2.05 11.39
C GLY A 141 11.44 3.43 11.54
N ARG A 142 12.53 3.72 10.78
CA ARG A 142 13.25 5.00 10.84
C ARG A 142 12.59 6.07 9.98
N PHE A 143 12.20 5.70 8.75
CA PHE A 143 11.61 6.63 7.80
C PHE A 143 10.11 6.44 7.71
N LEU A 144 9.39 7.55 7.72
CA LEU A 144 7.98 7.62 7.35
C LEU A 144 7.89 8.48 6.09
N VAL A 145 7.19 7.98 5.06
CA VAL A 145 7.06 8.69 3.79
C VAL A 145 5.60 8.80 3.41
N THR A 146 5.17 9.96 2.96
CA THR A 146 3.83 10.22 2.44
C THR A 146 3.89 10.65 0.98
N ALA A 147 2.85 10.31 0.22
CA ALA A 147 2.56 10.89 -1.08
C ALA A 147 1.67 12.14 -0.91
N THR A 148 1.94 13.20 -1.67
CA THR A 148 1.20 14.45 -1.55
C THR A 148 0.40 14.80 -2.81
N GLN A 149 -0.62 15.63 -2.64
CA GLN A 149 -1.44 16.15 -3.74
C GLN A 149 -0.63 16.98 -4.74
N GLU A 150 0.48 17.58 -4.31
CA GLU A 150 1.39 18.43 -5.07
C GLU A 150 2.33 17.65 -5.98
N LYS A 151 2.09 16.35 -6.17
CA LYS A 151 2.94 15.43 -6.96
C LYS A 151 4.37 15.34 -6.42
N THR A 152 4.50 15.31 -5.12
CA THR A 152 5.76 15.05 -4.42
C THR A 152 5.57 13.96 -3.38
N LEU A 153 6.66 13.44 -2.85
CA LEU A 153 6.65 12.70 -1.60
C LEU A 153 7.24 13.59 -0.51
N HIS A 154 6.83 13.38 0.73
CA HIS A 154 7.46 13.96 1.89
C HIS A 154 7.93 12.87 2.83
N ALA A 155 9.22 12.89 3.19
CA ALA A 155 9.88 11.87 3.99
C ALA A 155 10.39 12.45 5.29
N TRP A 156 10.09 11.82 6.43
CA TRP A 156 10.62 12.12 7.75
C TRP A 156 11.64 11.06 8.16
N ASP A 157 12.83 11.48 8.59
CA ASP A 157 13.79 10.66 9.33
C ASP A 157 13.52 10.89 10.84
N LEU A 158 12.74 9.99 11.42
CA LEU A 158 12.30 10.11 12.82
C LEU A 158 13.44 9.96 13.82
N ALA A 159 14.53 9.29 13.45
CA ALA A 159 15.69 9.14 14.30
C ALA A 159 16.58 10.39 14.32
N ALA A 160 16.70 11.05 13.16
CA ALA A 160 17.50 12.28 13.03
C ALA A 160 16.69 13.56 13.31
N GLY A 161 15.35 13.47 13.35
CA GLY A 161 14.47 14.64 13.46
C GLY A 161 14.54 15.54 12.21
N GLN A 162 14.80 14.97 11.04
CA GLN A 162 14.93 15.67 9.77
C GLN A 162 13.83 15.25 8.81
N ASP A 163 13.53 16.10 7.85
CA ASP A 163 12.57 15.81 6.80
C ASP A 163 13.04 16.37 5.45
N ALA A 164 12.50 15.84 4.37
CA ALA A 164 12.78 16.28 3.01
C ALA A 164 11.60 16.04 2.08
N THR A 165 11.44 16.92 1.10
CA THR A 165 10.53 16.72 -0.04
C THR A 165 11.27 16.02 -1.17
N LEU A 166 10.66 14.97 -1.72
CA LEU A 166 11.17 14.15 -2.82
C LEU A 166 10.30 14.36 -4.06
N GLY A 167 10.89 14.41 -5.23
CA GLY A 167 10.18 14.68 -6.47
C GLY A 167 10.80 15.82 -7.29
N PRO A 168 10.11 16.37 -8.28
CA PRO A 168 8.70 16.15 -8.58
C PRO A 168 8.40 14.77 -9.17
N CYS A 169 7.20 14.27 -8.95
CA CYS A 169 6.65 13.09 -9.62
C CYS A 169 5.91 13.51 -10.90
N ILE A 170 5.81 12.61 -11.87
CA ILE A 170 5.12 12.88 -13.15
C ILE A 170 3.63 13.16 -12.89
N ASN A 171 3.01 12.37 -12.01
CA ASN A 171 1.62 12.55 -11.63
C ASN A 171 1.45 12.31 -10.12
N LYS A 172 0.20 12.42 -9.62
CA LYS A 172 -0.12 12.09 -8.23
C LYS A 172 0.22 10.64 -7.93
N VAL A 173 0.99 10.42 -6.89
CA VAL A 173 1.28 9.09 -6.36
C VAL A 173 0.11 8.65 -5.50
N LYS A 174 -0.38 7.43 -5.73
CA LYS A 174 -1.51 6.83 -5.00
C LYS A 174 -1.14 5.57 -4.24
N ALA A 175 0.03 5.01 -4.54
CA ALA A 175 0.52 3.82 -3.88
C ALA A 175 2.03 3.92 -3.68
N LEU A 176 2.46 3.57 -2.49
CA LEU A 176 3.86 3.49 -2.04
C LEU A 176 4.15 2.07 -1.57
N SER A 177 5.31 1.54 -1.90
CA SER A 177 5.71 0.20 -1.43
C SER A 177 7.23 0.09 -1.28
N TRP A 178 7.69 -0.51 -0.18
CA TRP A 178 9.11 -0.75 0.05
C TRP A 178 9.55 -2.09 -0.55
N SER A 179 10.72 -2.10 -1.18
CA SER A 179 11.37 -3.36 -1.61
C SER A 179 11.63 -4.31 -0.44
N ALA A 180 11.78 -5.59 -0.73
CA ALA A 180 12.01 -6.64 0.28
C ALA A 180 13.17 -6.36 1.22
N ASP A 181 14.26 -5.81 0.70
CA ASP A 181 15.47 -5.44 1.45
C ASP A 181 15.39 -4.04 2.09
N GLY A 182 14.32 -3.29 1.84
CA GLY A 182 14.12 -1.92 2.33
C GLY A 182 15.04 -0.88 1.69
N SER A 183 15.76 -1.23 0.63
CA SER A 183 16.69 -0.31 -0.06
C SER A 183 15.99 0.67 -1.00
N TRP A 184 14.80 0.31 -1.49
CA TRP A 184 14.01 1.11 -2.42
C TRP A 184 12.62 1.40 -1.89
N LEU A 185 12.21 2.66 -2.00
CA LEU A 185 10.80 3.06 -1.94
C LEU A 185 10.28 3.19 -3.36
N LEU A 186 9.26 2.42 -3.70
CA LEU A 186 8.59 2.41 -5.01
C LEU A 186 7.33 3.25 -4.95
N ALA A 187 6.99 3.89 -6.07
CA ALA A 187 5.81 4.72 -6.19
C ALA A 187 5.11 4.54 -7.55
N SER A 188 3.79 4.66 -7.52
CA SER A 188 2.91 4.78 -8.68
C SER A 188 2.92 6.19 -9.28
N GLY A 189 2.10 6.46 -10.29
CA GLY A 189 1.87 7.80 -10.84
C GLY A 189 2.74 8.17 -12.03
N ALA A 190 3.58 7.27 -12.52
CA ALA A 190 4.35 7.42 -13.75
C ALA A 190 4.00 6.30 -14.75
N ASP A 191 4.54 6.36 -15.94
CA ASP A 191 4.44 5.34 -16.99
C ASP A 191 5.46 4.19 -16.83
N THR A 192 6.28 4.27 -15.79
CA THR A 192 7.14 3.20 -15.26
C THR A 192 7.20 3.28 -13.75
N VAL A 193 7.71 2.25 -13.06
CA VAL A 193 7.87 2.27 -11.60
C VAL A 193 8.91 3.31 -11.23
N SER A 194 8.53 4.29 -10.41
CA SER A 194 9.43 5.28 -9.84
C SER A 194 10.00 4.77 -8.52
N GLY A 195 11.29 4.98 -8.25
CA GLY A 195 11.95 4.53 -7.04
C GLY A 195 12.93 5.52 -6.45
N TRP A 196 13.00 5.58 -5.12
CA TRP A 196 14.01 6.33 -4.38
C TRP A 196 14.86 5.37 -3.56
N SER A 197 16.20 5.52 -3.64
CA SER A 197 17.14 4.66 -2.92
C SER A 197 17.39 5.18 -1.50
N PHE A 198 17.11 4.33 -0.51
CA PHE A 198 17.42 4.53 0.91
C PHE A 198 18.58 3.66 1.39
N SER A 199 19.32 3.02 0.46
CA SER A 199 20.37 2.03 0.74
C SER A 199 21.51 2.58 1.63
N ASN A 200 21.75 3.89 1.63
CA ASN A 200 22.75 4.54 2.47
C ASN A 200 22.25 4.93 3.88
N GLY A 201 20.99 4.57 4.22
CA GLY A 201 20.38 4.91 5.50
C GLY A 201 20.18 6.41 5.73
N ARG A 202 20.06 7.21 4.69
CA ARG A 202 19.78 8.65 4.73
C ARG A 202 18.57 8.97 3.84
N LEU A 203 18.02 10.17 4.03
CA LEU A 203 17.02 10.69 3.10
C LEU A 203 17.62 10.75 1.69
N PRO A 204 16.93 10.25 0.66
CA PRO A 204 17.49 10.15 -0.68
C PRO A 204 17.56 11.50 -1.40
N ALA A 205 18.19 11.53 -2.57
CA ALA A 205 18.08 12.64 -3.50
C ALA A 205 16.62 12.89 -3.91
N ALA A 206 16.29 14.15 -4.24
CA ALA A 206 14.92 14.53 -4.55
C ALA A 206 14.34 13.77 -5.77
N ALA A 207 15.12 13.62 -6.85
CA ALA A 207 14.65 13.00 -8.07
C ALA A 207 14.53 11.46 -7.97
N PRO A 208 13.46 10.86 -8.52
CA PRO A 208 13.33 9.41 -8.57
C PRO A 208 14.23 8.77 -9.62
N HIS A 209 14.56 7.50 -9.42
CA HIS A 209 15.02 6.60 -10.46
C HIS A 209 13.83 5.98 -11.16
N MET A 210 13.89 5.84 -12.48
CA MET A 210 12.86 5.19 -13.27
C MET A 210 13.26 3.73 -13.46
N LEU A 211 12.48 2.81 -12.86
CA LEU A 211 12.77 1.38 -12.81
C LEU A 211 11.94 0.63 -13.87
N GLY A 212 12.59 0.10 -14.89
CA GLY A 212 11.94 -0.63 -15.96
C GLY A 212 11.76 0.17 -17.25
N ARG A 213 10.87 -0.33 -18.12
CA ARG A 213 10.57 0.33 -19.41
C ARG A 213 9.32 1.20 -19.28
N TYR A 214 9.30 2.28 -20.05
CA TYR A 214 8.13 3.13 -20.16
C TYR A 214 6.95 2.39 -20.82
N SER A 215 5.75 2.67 -20.35
CA SER A 215 4.48 2.19 -20.89
C SER A 215 3.72 3.37 -21.52
N GLU A 216 2.73 3.08 -22.37
CA GLU A 216 1.77 4.10 -22.84
C GLU A 216 0.73 4.45 -21.78
N HIS A 217 0.66 3.67 -20.69
CA HIS A 217 -0.33 3.82 -19.63
C HIS A 217 0.35 4.08 -18.28
N LEU A 218 -0.33 4.86 -17.44
CA LEU A 218 0.16 5.20 -16.11
C LEU A 218 -0.05 4.02 -15.15
N ILE A 219 0.94 3.81 -14.29
CA ILE A 219 0.83 2.91 -13.15
C ILE A 219 -0.07 3.56 -12.11
N GLY A 220 -1.22 2.94 -11.86
CA GLY A 220 -2.18 3.35 -10.82
C GLY A 220 -1.83 2.78 -9.45
N ASN A 221 -1.26 1.57 -9.41
CA ASN A 221 -0.92 0.89 -8.17
C ASN A 221 0.41 0.13 -8.30
N VAL A 222 1.17 0.05 -7.21
CA VAL A 222 2.44 -0.69 -7.11
C VAL A 222 2.50 -1.43 -5.79
N SER A 223 2.96 -2.69 -5.82
CA SER A 223 3.15 -3.50 -4.62
C SER A 223 4.42 -4.33 -4.76
N ALA A 224 5.39 -4.12 -3.88
CA ALA A 224 6.62 -4.88 -3.85
C ALA A 224 6.39 -6.27 -3.25
N ASN A 225 7.04 -7.28 -3.81
CA ASN A 225 7.07 -8.62 -3.22
C ASN A 225 7.81 -8.56 -1.87
N PRO A 226 7.30 -9.18 -0.80
CA PRO A 226 7.90 -9.08 0.54
C PRO A 226 9.23 -9.80 0.70
N SER A 227 9.59 -10.71 -0.24
CA SER A 227 10.75 -11.59 -0.12
C SER A 227 11.76 -11.47 -1.26
N LEU A 228 11.31 -10.97 -2.42
CA LEU A 228 12.12 -10.93 -3.65
C LEU A 228 12.28 -9.50 -4.17
N ALA A 229 13.33 -9.25 -4.93
CA ALA A 229 13.56 -7.97 -5.60
C ALA A 229 12.62 -7.79 -6.82
N LEU A 230 11.32 -7.84 -6.56
CA LEU A 230 10.23 -7.75 -7.54
C LEU A 230 9.15 -6.79 -7.05
N ALA A 231 8.44 -6.19 -8.00
CA ALA A 231 7.21 -5.46 -7.74
C ALA A 231 6.11 -5.85 -8.74
N ALA A 232 4.86 -5.80 -8.32
CA ALA A 232 3.71 -5.82 -9.20
C ALA A 232 3.30 -4.38 -9.50
N ALA A 233 3.06 -4.08 -10.78
CA ALA A 233 2.59 -2.79 -11.27
C ALA A 233 1.25 -2.95 -11.98
N GLY A 234 0.22 -2.28 -11.48
CA GLY A 234 -1.13 -2.25 -12.05
C GLY A 234 -1.38 -0.94 -12.77
N TYR A 235 -1.85 -1.03 -14.01
CA TYR A 235 -2.02 0.09 -14.91
C TYR A 235 -3.47 0.59 -14.98
N ASN A 236 -3.63 1.83 -15.43
CA ASN A 236 -4.96 2.46 -15.59
C ASN A 236 -5.78 1.87 -16.75
N ASP A 237 -5.18 1.07 -17.64
CA ASP A 237 -5.86 0.29 -18.68
C ASP A 237 -6.24 -1.13 -18.26
N GLY A 238 -6.03 -1.48 -16.99
CA GLY A 238 -6.24 -2.84 -16.46
C GLY A 238 -5.06 -3.79 -16.69
N GLY A 239 -3.97 -3.33 -17.29
CA GLY A 239 -2.73 -4.10 -17.43
C GLY A 239 -2.10 -4.41 -16.07
N LEU A 240 -1.43 -5.55 -15.98
CA LEU A 240 -0.71 -5.99 -14.79
C LEU A 240 0.63 -6.59 -15.20
N GLU A 241 1.71 -6.12 -14.59
CA GLU A 241 3.06 -6.60 -14.85
C GLU A 241 3.83 -6.90 -13.55
N LEU A 242 4.73 -7.87 -13.61
CA LEU A 242 5.81 -8.03 -12.63
C LEU A 242 7.06 -7.34 -13.19
N VAL A 243 7.71 -6.55 -12.34
CA VAL A 243 8.90 -5.76 -12.65
C VAL A 243 10.02 -6.17 -11.71
N SER A 244 11.16 -6.62 -12.25
CA SER A 244 12.37 -6.85 -11.47
C SER A 244 12.97 -5.53 -11.01
N LEU A 245 13.47 -5.48 -9.78
CA LEU A 245 14.19 -4.33 -9.21
C LEU A 245 15.70 -4.45 -9.36
N ALA A 246 16.18 -5.43 -10.16
CA ALA A 246 17.59 -5.61 -10.47
C ALA A 246 18.15 -4.49 -11.37
N VAL A 247 19.48 -4.46 -11.52
CA VAL A 247 20.19 -3.43 -12.33
C VAL A 247 19.74 -3.43 -13.79
N GLN A 248 19.37 -4.60 -14.32
CA GLN A 248 18.75 -4.74 -15.64
C GLN A 248 17.31 -5.24 -15.47
N PRO A 249 16.33 -4.33 -15.30
CA PRO A 249 14.97 -4.72 -14.96
C PRO A 249 14.34 -5.57 -16.06
N GLN A 250 13.93 -6.78 -15.68
CA GLN A 250 13.05 -7.60 -16.52
C GLN A 250 11.60 -7.34 -16.12
N ARG A 251 10.70 -7.61 -17.04
CA ARG A 251 9.26 -7.54 -16.78
C ARG A 251 8.55 -8.74 -17.36
N ARG A 252 7.52 -9.17 -16.65
CA ARG A 252 6.60 -10.21 -17.10
C ARG A 252 5.18 -9.67 -17.05
N ARG A 253 4.57 -9.52 -18.20
CA ARG A 253 3.18 -9.12 -18.30
C ARG A 253 2.28 -10.28 -17.89
N LEU A 254 1.37 -10.04 -16.96
CA LEU A 254 0.38 -11.02 -16.48
C LEU A 254 -0.97 -10.82 -17.15
N VAL A 255 -1.39 -9.56 -17.35
CA VAL A 255 -2.62 -9.18 -18.05
C VAL A 255 -2.27 -8.19 -19.15
N SER A 256 -2.65 -8.52 -20.39
CA SER A 256 -2.35 -7.71 -21.58
C SER A 256 -3.57 -7.05 -22.21
N ALA A 257 -4.78 -7.48 -21.82
CA ALA A 257 -6.01 -6.98 -22.42
C ALA A 257 -6.45 -5.66 -21.77
N PRO A 258 -7.00 -4.73 -22.54
CA PRO A 258 -7.68 -3.57 -21.98
C PRO A 258 -8.78 -4.02 -21.02
N GLY A 259 -8.84 -3.38 -19.86
CA GLY A 259 -9.81 -3.69 -18.83
C GLY A 259 -10.07 -2.51 -17.91
N SER A 260 -10.71 -2.77 -16.79
CA SER A 260 -10.93 -1.77 -15.76
C SER A 260 -9.61 -1.44 -15.03
N PRO A 261 -9.37 -0.18 -14.68
CA PRO A 261 -8.18 0.24 -13.94
C PRO A 261 -7.92 -0.60 -12.70
N ILE A 262 -6.68 -1.01 -12.49
CA ILE A 262 -6.29 -1.70 -11.25
C ILE A 262 -6.38 -0.71 -10.10
N ALA A 263 -7.24 -1.01 -9.13
CA ALA A 263 -7.53 -0.20 -7.97
C ALA A 263 -6.65 -0.54 -6.76
N GLY A 264 -6.29 -1.83 -6.61
CA GLY A 264 -5.46 -2.30 -5.51
C GLY A 264 -4.64 -3.53 -5.89
N LEU A 265 -3.46 -3.67 -5.28
CA LEU A 265 -2.58 -4.84 -5.39
C LEU A 265 -1.99 -5.17 -4.03
N ALA A 266 -1.96 -6.43 -3.67
CA ALA A 266 -1.36 -6.91 -2.43
C ALA A 266 -0.69 -8.27 -2.63
N TRP A 267 0.54 -8.43 -2.14
CA TRP A 267 1.19 -9.73 -2.02
C TRP A 267 0.83 -10.41 -0.70
N SER A 268 0.70 -11.72 -0.71
CA SER A 268 0.68 -12.50 0.53
C SER A 268 1.99 -12.32 1.31
N PRO A 269 2.00 -12.47 2.64
CA PRO A 269 3.21 -12.29 3.46
C PRO A 269 4.39 -13.18 3.06
N ASN A 270 4.13 -14.38 2.52
CA ASN A 270 5.14 -15.31 1.98
C ASN A 270 5.55 -15.00 0.52
N GLY A 271 4.86 -14.06 -0.15
CA GLY A 271 5.19 -13.59 -1.49
C GLY A 271 4.83 -14.54 -2.65
N ASP A 272 4.08 -15.61 -2.42
CA ASP A 272 3.67 -16.57 -3.44
C ASP A 272 2.30 -16.30 -4.09
N HIS A 273 1.47 -15.45 -3.47
CA HIS A 273 0.20 -15.01 -4.01
C HIS A 273 0.18 -13.51 -4.22
N LEU A 274 -0.41 -13.07 -5.33
CA LEU A 274 -0.74 -11.67 -5.61
C LEU A 274 -2.24 -11.56 -5.78
N LEU A 275 -2.89 -10.79 -4.91
CA LEU A 275 -4.27 -10.39 -5.06
C LEU A 275 -4.33 -9.02 -5.71
N GLY A 276 -5.25 -8.84 -6.66
CA GLY A 276 -5.58 -7.56 -7.25
C GLY A 276 -7.09 -7.35 -7.30
N GLY A 277 -7.47 -6.08 -7.34
CA GLY A 277 -8.84 -5.65 -7.54
C GLY A 277 -8.91 -4.53 -8.57
N ASP A 278 -9.99 -4.49 -9.33
CA ASP A 278 -10.25 -3.45 -10.33
C ASP A 278 -11.43 -2.54 -9.92
N LYS A 279 -11.60 -1.47 -10.68
CA LYS A 279 -12.69 -0.51 -10.44
C LYS A 279 -14.08 -1.02 -10.82
N ASP A 280 -14.18 -2.18 -11.48
CA ASP A 280 -15.45 -2.84 -11.75
C ASP A 280 -15.83 -3.85 -10.65
N GLY A 281 -15.12 -3.85 -9.51
CA GLY A 281 -15.39 -4.70 -8.36
C GLY A 281 -14.96 -6.16 -8.53
N ARG A 282 -14.09 -6.48 -9.51
CA ARG A 282 -13.56 -7.82 -9.69
C ARG A 282 -12.30 -8.00 -8.87
N LEU A 283 -12.22 -9.10 -8.12
CA LEU A 283 -11.01 -9.58 -7.48
C LEU A 283 -10.38 -10.69 -8.31
N PHE A 284 -9.05 -10.70 -8.37
CA PHE A 284 -8.28 -11.76 -9.02
C PHE A 284 -7.07 -12.13 -8.17
N ALA A 285 -6.77 -13.43 -8.08
CA ALA A 285 -5.61 -13.95 -7.37
C ALA A 285 -4.72 -14.75 -8.30
N TYR A 286 -3.44 -14.45 -8.29
CA TYR A 286 -2.39 -15.22 -8.94
C TYR A 286 -1.61 -16.00 -7.88
N ARG A 287 -1.42 -17.29 -8.12
CA ARG A 287 -0.44 -18.09 -7.40
C ARG A 287 0.79 -18.29 -8.27
N PHE A 288 1.95 -18.13 -7.70
CA PHE A 288 3.23 -18.27 -8.39
C PHE A 288 4.04 -19.43 -7.81
N ASP A 289 4.79 -20.06 -8.68
CA ASP A 289 5.88 -20.92 -8.28
C ASP A 289 7.08 -20.04 -7.86
N THR A 290 7.60 -20.30 -6.68
CA THR A 290 8.67 -19.49 -6.06
C THR A 290 9.96 -19.48 -6.91
N ASP A 291 10.31 -20.60 -7.54
CA ASP A 291 11.50 -20.68 -8.39
C ASP A 291 11.34 -19.83 -9.67
N SER A 292 10.13 -19.77 -10.22
CA SER A 292 9.83 -18.92 -11.37
C SER A 292 9.89 -17.44 -11.03
N LEU A 293 9.43 -17.03 -9.84
CA LEU A 293 9.57 -15.65 -9.36
C LEU A 293 11.04 -15.31 -9.07
N ALA A 294 11.78 -16.21 -8.43
CA ALA A 294 13.20 -16.02 -8.12
C ALA A 294 14.02 -15.80 -9.41
N ARG A 295 13.77 -16.58 -10.47
CA ARG A 295 14.42 -16.38 -11.78
C ARG A 295 14.11 -15.02 -12.39
N LEU A 296 12.91 -14.49 -12.19
CA LEU A 296 12.55 -13.15 -12.67
C LEU A 296 13.23 -12.05 -11.83
N ALA A 297 13.41 -12.28 -10.53
CA ALA A 297 14.06 -11.35 -9.60
C ALA A 297 15.59 -11.30 -9.77
N CYS A 298 16.21 -12.45 -10.06
CA CYS A 298 17.66 -12.61 -10.22
C CYS A 298 18.00 -12.57 -11.71
N THR A 299 18.26 -11.40 -12.25
CA THR A 299 18.95 -11.26 -13.52
C THR A 299 20.33 -10.70 -13.26
N ASP A 300 21.34 -11.55 -13.54
CA ASP A 300 22.75 -11.19 -13.55
C ASP A 300 23.04 -10.00 -14.48
#